data_42166864c7ad4f850cd10e4abeac1aae
#
_entry.id   42166864c7ad4f850cd10e4abeac1aae
#
_cell.length_a   1.000
_cell.length_b   1.000
_cell.length_c   1.000
_cell.angle_alpha   90.00
_cell.angle_beta   90.00
_cell.angle_gamma   90.00
#
_symmetry.space_group_name_H-M   'P 1'
#
loop_
_entity.id
_entity.type
_entity.pdbx_description
1 polymer ?
#
loop_
_entity_poly.entity_id
_entity_poly.type
_entity_poly.pdbx_seq_one_letter_code
_entity_poly.pdbx_strand_id
1 'polypeptide(L)'
;MEIGKTPLIRLSDKLYGKLEAVNPGGSIKDRPVKYILDRMDLEEGDTIIEATSGNTGISLAMMCAERGYKCVIVMPKDMSEERKKMMKFFGAELHEVEAGDFDGAIAYKEYLADIHGYMELNQFNNPLNIECHKETTAEEILGSYELCDQDISAFILGTGTGGTLM
;
A
#
# COMPACT_ATOMS: atom_id res chain seq x y z
N MET A 1 2.69 9.67 -11.37
CA MET A 1 3.47 9.93 -10.12
C MET A 1 4.72 9.06 -10.05
N GLU A 2 5.86 9.60 -9.58
CA GLU A 2 7.06 8.80 -9.28
C GLU A 2 6.93 8.21 -7.88
N ILE A 3 7.05 6.88 -7.76
CA ILE A 3 6.94 6.11 -6.53
C ILE A 3 8.19 5.25 -6.40
N GLY A 4 8.70 5.12 -5.20
CA GLY A 4 10.00 4.51 -4.95
C GLY A 4 11.15 5.51 -5.14
N LYS A 5 12.37 5.01 -5.33
CA LYS A 5 13.61 5.79 -5.38
C LYS A 5 13.74 6.74 -4.18
N THR A 6 13.22 6.30 -3.06
CA THR A 6 13.26 7.07 -1.82
C THR A 6 14.68 7.11 -1.26
N PRO A 7 15.09 8.19 -0.60
CA PRO A 7 16.45 8.27 -0.07
C PRO A 7 16.70 7.26 1.06
N LEU A 8 17.90 6.71 1.09
CA LEU A 8 18.45 6.05 2.25
C LEU A 8 19.29 7.08 3.01
N ILE A 9 18.89 7.45 4.22
CA ILE A 9 19.54 8.50 5.00
C ILE A 9 20.33 7.91 6.16
N ARG A 10 21.53 8.43 6.41
CA ARG A 10 22.33 8.06 7.57
C ARG A 10 21.79 8.75 8.82
N LEU A 11 21.37 7.97 9.80
CA LEU A 11 20.83 8.45 11.07
C LEU A 11 21.91 8.48 12.16
N SER A 12 22.87 7.57 12.09
CA SER A 12 24.07 7.51 12.96
C SER A 12 25.18 6.70 12.27
N ASP A 13 26.29 6.46 12.97
CA ASP A 13 27.45 5.75 12.41
C ASP A 13 27.14 4.37 11.85
N LYS A 14 26.10 3.68 12.39
CA LYS A 14 25.74 2.32 12.01
C LYS A 14 24.25 2.14 11.71
N LEU A 15 23.49 3.24 11.62
CA LEU A 15 22.06 3.19 11.42
C LEU A 15 21.67 4.03 10.21
N TYR A 16 20.92 3.41 9.28
CA TYR A 16 20.37 4.04 8.11
C TYR A 16 18.85 3.88 8.08
N GLY A 17 18.16 4.86 7.53
CA GLY A 17 16.71 4.84 7.38
C GLY A 17 16.29 5.03 5.93
N LYS A 18 15.52 4.09 5.38
CA LYS A 18 14.86 4.23 4.08
C LYS A 18 13.62 5.11 4.24
N LEU A 19 13.64 6.32 3.67
CA LEU A 19 12.64 7.35 3.95
C LEU A 19 11.38 7.18 3.09
N GLU A 20 10.59 6.15 3.36
CA GLU A 20 9.38 5.82 2.60
C GLU A 20 8.24 6.84 2.76
N ALA A 21 8.31 7.72 3.75
CA ALA A 21 7.34 8.80 3.94
C ALA A 21 7.35 9.88 2.83
N VAL A 22 8.39 9.89 1.98
CA VAL A 22 8.45 10.83 0.84
C VAL A 22 7.74 10.31 -0.42
N ASN A 23 7.25 9.08 -0.41
CA ASN A 23 6.34 8.64 -1.46
C ASN A 23 5.08 9.55 -1.50
N PRO A 24 4.45 9.77 -2.65
CA PRO A 24 3.29 10.68 -2.78
C PRO A 24 2.14 10.42 -1.82
N GLY A 25 1.80 9.18 -1.53
CA GLY A 25 0.80 8.79 -0.52
C GLY A 25 1.34 8.76 0.91
N GLY A 26 2.61 9.14 1.12
CA GLY A 26 3.23 9.28 2.43
C GLY A 26 3.70 7.98 3.07
N SER A 27 3.80 6.88 2.34
CA SER A 27 4.22 5.60 2.91
C SER A 27 4.79 4.61 1.90
N ILE A 28 5.39 3.54 2.43
CA ILE A 28 5.86 2.38 1.65
C ILE A 28 4.74 1.69 0.87
N LYS A 29 3.47 1.89 1.26
CA LYS A 29 2.32 1.22 0.62
C LYS A 29 2.06 1.68 -0.80
N ASP A 30 2.58 2.84 -1.19
CA ASP A 30 2.52 3.29 -2.58
C ASP A 30 3.20 2.30 -3.52
N ARG A 31 4.28 1.66 -3.07
CA ARG A 31 5.04 0.69 -3.90
C ARG A 31 4.20 -0.53 -4.27
N PRO A 32 3.68 -1.34 -3.33
CA PRO A 32 2.91 -2.53 -3.69
C PRO A 32 1.59 -2.18 -4.38
N VAL A 33 0.93 -1.09 -4.01
CA VAL A 33 -0.31 -0.67 -4.68
C VAL A 33 -0.03 -0.36 -6.15
N LYS A 34 0.98 0.46 -6.44
CA LYS A 34 1.38 0.74 -7.82
C LYS A 34 1.76 -0.53 -8.58
N TYR A 35 2.59 -1.37 -7.97
CA TYR A 35 3.11 -2.59 -8.58
C TYR A 35 2.02 -3.58 -8.96
N ILE A 36 1.01 -3.71 -8.09
CA ILE A 36 -0.17 -4.56 -8.33
C ILE A 36 -1.03 -3.95 -9.43
N LEU A 37 -1.42 -2.67 -9.33
CA LEU A 37 -2.25 -2.01 -10.33
C LEU A 37 -1.64 -2.01 -11.73
N ASP A 38 -0.30 -1.88 -11.83
CA ASP A 38 0.41 -1.93 -13.12
C ASP A 38 0.34 -3.32 -13.80
N ARG A 39 -0.04 -4.38 -13.05
CA ARG A 39 -0.10 -5.77 -13.51
C ARG A 39 -1.52 -6.34 -13.56
N MET A 40 -2.49 -5.58 -13.12
CA MET A 40 -3.90 -5.90 -13.29
C MET A 40 -4.37 -5.49 -14.69
N ASP A 41 -5.26 -6.29 -15.26
CA ASP A 41 -5.94 -5.94 -16.52
C ASP A 41 -7.14 -5.04 -16.20
N LEU A 42 -6.92 -3.73 -16.24
CA LEU A 42 -7.86 -2.70 -15.81
C LEU A 42 -8.13 -1.69 -16.93
N GLU A 43 -9.40 -1.31 -17.07
CA GLU A 43 -9.86 -0.25 -17.97
C GLU A 43 -10.32 0.98 -17.17
N GLU A 44 -10.37 2.14 -17.84
CA GLU A 44 -10.88 3.36 -17.23
C GLU A 44 -12.34 3.17 -16.76
N GLY A 45 -12.61 3.54 -15.54
CA GLY A 45 -13.92 3.37 -14.89
C GLY A 45 -14.08 2.07 -14.09
N ASP A 46 -13.13 1.14 -14.18
CA ASP A 46 -13.13 -0.05 -13.33
C ASP A 46 -13.12 0.31 -11.86
N THR A 47 -13.69 -0.57 -11.05
CA THR A 47 -13.75 -0.39 -9.61
C THR A 47 -12.80 -1.35 -8.92
N ILE A 48 -11.87 -0.80 -8.14
CA ILE A 48 -10.95 -1.57 -7.31
C ILE A 48 -11.41 -1.49 -5.85
N ILE A 49 -11.46 -2.65 -5.20
CA ILE A 49 -11.87 -2.76 -3.81
C ILE A 49 -10.76 -3.33 -2.91
N GLU A 50 -10.67 -2.81 -1.67
CA GLU A 50 -9.76 -3.34 -0.67
C GLU A 50 -10.32 -3.18 0.74
N ALA A 51 -10.05 -4.17 1.63
CA ALA A 51 -10.31 -4.07 3.06
C ALA A 51 -9.09 -3.52 3.78
N THR A 52 -9.14 -2.24 4.16
CA THR A 52 -8.00 -1.58 4.79
C THR A 52 -8.41 -0.31 5.50
N SER A 53 -7.81 -0.05 6.64
CA SER A 53 -7.99 1.21 7.40
C SER A 53 -6.76 2.11 7.38
N GLY A 54 -5.74 1.72 6.62
CA GLY A 54 -4.43 2.32 6.71
C GLY A 54 -3.90 2.91 5.40
N ASN A 55 -2.57 2.94 5.32
CA ASN A 55 -1.84 3.54 4.22
C ASN A 55 -2.12 2.91 2.86
N THR A 56 -2.46 1.61 2.83
CA THR A 56 -2.87 0.95 1.57
C THR A 56 -4.10 1.60 0.97
N GLY A 57 -5.10 1.94 1.80
CA GLY A 57 -6.32 2.61 1.33
C GLY A 57 -6.05 4.01 0.79
N ILE A 58 -5.14 4.76 1.44
CA ILE A 58 -4.73 6.09 0.96
C ILE A 58 -4.02 5.96 -0.39
N SER A 59 -3.06 5.06 -0.49
CA SER A 59 -2.31 4.80 -1.73
C SER A 59 -3.23 4.36 -2.87
N LEU A 60 -4.17 3.45 -2.58
CA LEU A 60 -5.13 2.95 -3.57
C LEU A 60 -6.06 4.07 -4.06
N ALA A 61 -6.67 4.82 -3.13
CA ALA A 61 -7.55 5.93 -3.48
C ALA A 61 -6.85 6.97 -4.36
N MET A 62 -5.62 7.35 -3.98
CA MET A 62 -4.80 8.30 -4.74
C MET A 62 -4.51 7.81 -6.16
N MET A 63 -4.10 6.55 -6.33
CA MET A 63 -3.76 6.00 -7.65
C MET A 63 -4.99 5.73 -8.51
N CYS A 64 -6.10 5.33 -7.92
CA CYS A 64 -7.37 5.22 -8.63
C CYS A 64 -7.81 6.57 -9.18
N ALA A 65 -7.73 7.63 -8.38
CA ALA A 65 -8.03 8.98 -8.84
C ALA A 65 -7.13 9.44 -10.00
N GLU A 66 -5.82 9.14 -9.94
CA GLU A 66 -4.88 9.48 -11.02
C GLU A 66 -5.19 8.75 -12.33
N ARG A 67 -5.65 7.50 -12.24
CA ARG A 67 -5.82 6.60 -13.39
C ARG A 67 -7.25 6.52 -13.92
N GLY A 68 -8.20 7.25 -13.33
CA GLY A 68 -9.60 7.21 -13.73
C GLY A 68 -10.34 5.95 -13.27
N TYR A 69 -9.82 5.23 -12.26
CA TYR A 69 -10.50 4.10 -11.63
C TYR A 69 -11.38 4.56 -10.48
N LYS A 70 -12.38 3.76 -10.15
CA LYS A 70 -13.16 3.92 -8.91
C LYS A 70 -12.50 3.14 -7.79
N CYS A 71 -12.58 3.67 -6.58
CA CYS A 71 -11.98 3.08 -5.40
C CYS A 71 -13.06 2.83 -4.33
N VAL A 72 -13.17 1.60 -3.88
CA VAL A 72 -14.03 1.20 -2.77
C VAL A 72 -13.15 0.68 -1.63
N ILE A 73 -13.32 1.23 -0.43
CA ILE A 73 -12.59 0.82 0.76
C ILE A 73 -13.58 0.33 1.81
N VAL A 74 -13.31 -0.84 2.35
CA VAL A 74 -14.08 -1.41 3.47
C VAL A 74 -13.23 -1.35 4.73
N MET A 75 -13.80 -0.84 5.84
CA MET A 75 -13.06 -0.68 7.10
C MET A 75 -13.99 -0.64 8.31
N PRO A 76 -13.48 -0.96 9.52
CA PRO A 76 -14.22 -0.70 10.76
C PRO A 76 -14.47 0.80 10.97
N LYS A 77 -15.65 1.12 11.54
CA LYS A 77 -16.11 2.52 11.73
C LYS A 77 -15.26 3.35 12.70
N ASP A 78 -14.55 2.69 13.62
CA ASP A 78 -13.69 3.32 14.64
C ASP A 78 -12.28 3.68 14.13
N MET A 79 -12.04 3.58 12.84
CA MET A 79 -10.75 3.96 12.26
C MET A 79 -10.57 5.48 12.19
N SER A 80 -9.30 5.91 12.11
CA SER A 80 -8.88 7.32 12.11
C SER A 80 -9.64 8.18 11.10
N GLU A 81 -10.23 9.26 11.60
CA GLU A 81 -10.98 10.22 10.78
C GLU A 81 -10.07 10.93 9.77
N GLU A 82 -8.79 11.15 10.09
CA GLU A 82 -7.82 11.76 9.19
C GLU A 82 -7.62 10.89 7.94
N ARG A 83 -7.48 9.56 8.14
CA ARG A 83 -7.34 8.61 7.03
C ARG A 83 -8.60 8.52 6.19
N LYS A 84 -9.78 8.49 6.82
CA LYS A 84 -11.07 8.53 6.10
C LYS A 84 -11.19 9.78 5.24
N LYS A 85 -10.82 10.95 5.79
CA LYS A 85 -10.83 12.22 5.05
C LYS A 85 -9.87 12.20 3.86
N MET A 86 -8.65 11.65 4.04
CA MET A 86 -7.70 11.53 2.94
C MET A 86 -8.21 10.62 1.82
N MET A 87 -8.76 9.45 2.14
CA MET A 87 -9.33 8.54 1.15
C MET A 87 -10.50 9.18 0.41
N LYS A 88 -11.42 9.84 1.14
CA LYS A 88 -12.53 10.58 0.55
C LYS A 88 -12.07 11.75 -0.31
N PHE A 89 -11.01 12.44 0.09
CA PHE A 89 -10.43 13.53 -0.72
C PHE A 89 -9.96 13.05 -2.09
N PHE A 90 -9.43 11.82 -2.16
CA PHE A 90 -9.09 11.17 -3.42
C PHE A 90 -10.28 10.49 -4.13
N GLY A 91 -11.49 10.65 -3.62
CA GLY A 91 -12.70 10.15 -4.27
C GLY A 91 -13.06 8.70 -3.93
N ALA A 92 -12.44 8.09 -2.93
CA ALA A 92 -12.80 6.73 -2.52
C ALA A 92 -14.18 6.69 -1.85
N GLU A 93 -14.97 5.68 -2.20
CA GLU A 93 -16.19 5.29 -1.49
C GLU A 93 -15.81 4.45 -0.27
N LEU A 94 -16.29 4.83 0.91
CA LEU A 94 -15.98 4.12 2.16
C LEU A 94 -17.20 3.34 2.64
N HIS A 95 -17.03 2.04 2.82
CA HIS A 95 -17.99 1.15 3.47
C HIS A 95 -17.51 0.81 4.88
N GLU A 96 -18.32 1.13 5.88
CA GLU A 96 -17.96 0.94 7.28
C GLU A 96 -18.69 -0.28 7.86
N VAL A 97 -17.94 -1.14 8.53
CA VAL A 97 -18.45 -2.24 9.33
C VAL A 97 -18.41 -1.90 10.82
N GLU A 98 -18.81 -2.81 11.69
CA GLU A 98 -18.78 -2.58 13.14
C GLU A 98 -17.36 -2.27 13.65
N ALA A 99 -17.28 -1.56 14.78
CA ALA A 99 -16.02 -1.16 15.38
C ALA A 99 -15.16 -2.38 15.72
N GLY A 100 -13.89 -2.35 15.29
CA GLY A 100 -12.93 -3.43 15.53
C GLY A 100 -13.16 -4.71 14.71
N ASP A 101 -14.15 -4.75 13.84
CA ASP A 101 -14.49 -5.94 13.03
C ASP A 101 -13.68 -6.00 11.73
N PHE A 102 -12.41 -6.38 11.84
CA PHE A 102 -11.53 -6.53 10.68
C PHE A 102 -11.90 -7.73 9.80
N ASP A 103 -12.32 -8.83 10.41
CA ASP A 103 -12.73 -10.03 9.68
C ASP A 103 -14.03 -9.76 8.91
N GLY A 104 -14.98 -9.06 9.53
CA GLY A 104 -16.19 -8.59 8.86
C GLY A 104 -15.92 -7.63 7.71
N ALA A 105 -14.89 -6.78 7.82
CA ALA A 105 -14.49 -5.91 6.73
C ALA A 105 -13.95 -6.71 5.53
N ILE A 106 -13.16 -7.75 5.78
CA ILE A 106 -12.66 -8.65 4.73
C ILE A 106 -13.82 -9.40 4.06
N ALA A 107 -14.69 -10.03 4.86
CA ALA A 107 -15.83 -10.77 4.34
C ALA A 107 -16.78 -9.88 3.53
N TYR A 108 -17.01 -8.65 3.99
CA TYR A 108 -17.88 -7.70 3.28
C TYR A 108 -17.23 -7.19 1.99
N LYS A 109 -15.92 -6.98 1.98
CA LYS A 109 -15.15 -6.66 0.77
C LYS A 109 -15.30 -7.77 -0.28
N GLU A 110 -15.13 -9.03 0.12
CA GLU A 110 -15.27 -10.20 -0.77
C GLU A 110 -16.69 -10.32 -1.33
N TYR A 111 -17.70 -10.14 -0.47
CA TYR A 111 -19.10 -10.10 -0.89
C TYR A 111 -19.36 -9.02 -1.94
N LEU A 112 -18.89 -7.78 -1.71
CA LEU A 112 -19.06 -6.69 -2.67
C LEU A 112 -18.32 -6.94 -3.99
N ALA A 113 -17.12 -7.50 -3.91
CA ALA A 113 -16.36 -7.86 -5.10
C ALA A 113 -17.11 -8.88 -5.98
N ASP A 114 -17.67 -9.91 -5.34
CA ASP A 114 -18.40 -10.99 -6.03
C ASP A 114 -19.69 -10.47 -6.68
N ILE A 115 -20.53 -9.73 -5.95
CA ILE A 115 -21.83 -9.29 -6.48
C ILE A 115 -21.73 -8.17 -7.53
N HIS A 116 -20.68 -7.36 -7.50
CA HIS A 116 -20.51 -6.22 -8.40
C HIS A 116 -19.42 -6.43 -9.45
N GLY A 117 -18.64 -7.51 -9.35
CA GLY A 117 -17.52 -7.75 -10.24
C GLY A 117 -16.35 -6.78 -10.01
N TYR A 118 -16.15 -6.29 -8.77
CA TYR A 118 -15.04 -5.40 -8.46
C TYR A 118 -13.71 -6.13 -8.43
N MET A 119 -12.66 -5.46 -8.89
CA MET A 119 -11.31 -6.00 -8.88
C MET A 119 -10.67 -5.84 -7.50
N GLU A 120 -10.19 -6.94 -6.94
CA GLU A 120 -9.59 -6.95 -5.62
C GLU A 120 -8.08 -6.68 -5.68
N LEU A 121 -7.59 -5.72 -4.88
CA LEU A 121 -6.15 -5.52 -4.69
C LEU A 121 -5.53 -6.68 -3.90
N ASN A 122 -6.22 -7.13 -2.87
CA ASN A 122 -5.94 -8.33 -2.05
C ASN A 122 -4.52 -8.33 -1.42
N GLN A 123 -4.16 -7.24 -0.75
CA GLN A 123 -2.81 -7.01 -0.23
C GLN A 123 -2.21 -8.13 0.64
N PHE A 124 -3.05 -8.92 1.32
CA PHE A 124 -2.59 -9.99 2.22
C PHE A 124 -2.20 -11.28 1.48
N ASN A 125 -2.86 -11.57 0.35
CA ASN A 125 -2.69 -12.81 -0.39
C ASN A 125 -2.09 -12.62 -1.78
N ASN A 126 -1.90 -11.39 -2.24
CA ASN A 126 -1.35 -11.10 -3.55
C ASN A 126 0.19 -11.22 -3.54
N PRO A 127 0.76 -12.19 -4.27
CA PRO A 127 2.22 -12.41 -4.29
C PRO A 127 2.99 -11.22 -4.85
N LEU A 128 2.35 -10.38 -5.66
CA LEU A 128 2.95 -9.17 -6.22
C LEU A 128 3.36 -8.15 -5.14
N ASN A 129 2.79 -8.24 -3.93
CA ASN A 129 3.23 -7.43 -2.79
C ASN A 129 4.68 -7.78 -2.38
N ILE A 130 5.02 -9.07 -2.32
CA ILE A 130 6.38 -9.53 -2.02
C ILE A 130 7.32 -9.19 -3.17
N GLU A 131 6.91 -9.52 -4.39
CA GLU A 131 7.70 -9.29 -5.60
C GLU A 131 8.05 -7.82 -5.78
N CYS A 132 7.11 -6.91 -5.51
CA CYS A 132 7.34 -5.47 -5.50
C CYS A 132 8.51 -5.08 -4.60
N HIS A 133 8.55 -5.56 -3.36
CA HIS A 133 9.62 -5.20 -2.44
C HIS A 133 10.96 -5.82 -2.82
N LYS A 134 10.95 -7.03 -3.38
CA LYS A 134 12.13 -7.67 -3.93
C LYS A 134 12.73 -6.88 -5.09
N GLU A 135 11.89 -6.48 -6.05
CA GLU A 135 12.35 -5.82 -7.28
C GLU A 135 12.59 -4.30 -7.11
N THR A 136 12.07 -3.68 -6.07
CA THR A 136 12.21 -2.23 -5.88
C THR A 136 12.91 -1.87 -4.58
N THR A 137 12.32 -2.14 -3.44
CA THR A 137 12.82 -1.71 -2.13
C THR A 137 14.18 -2.31 -1.81
N ALA A 138 14.33 -3.62 -2.03
CA ALA A 138 15.59 -4.33 -1.77
C ALA A 138 16.70 -3.84 -2.71
N GLU A 139 16.40 -3.74 -4.01
CA GLU A 139 17.36 -3.26 -5.00
C GLU A 139 17.82 -1.82 -4.71
N GLU A 140 16.90 -0.95 -4.30
CA GLU A 140 17.24 0.41 -3.91
C GLU A 140 18.12 0.48 -2.65
N ILE A 141 17.91 -0.42 -1.68
CA ILE A 141 18.73 -0.49 -0.47
C ILE A 141 20.12 -1.02 -0.82
N LEU A 142 20.19 -2.15 -1.52
CA LEU A 142 21.45 -2.80 -1.88
C LEU A 142 22.30 -1.96 -2.86
N GLY A 143 21.64 -1.24 -3.76
CA GLY A 143 22.29 -0.35 -4.71
C GLY A 143 22.61 1.06 -4.15
N SER A 144 22.34 1.30 -2.86
CA SER A 144 22.57 2.62 -2.27
C SER A 144 24.05 2.90 -2.07
N TYR A 145 24.48 4.09 -2.52
CA TYR A 145 25.85 4.56 -2.34
C TYR A 145 26.27 4.67 -0.86
N GLU A 146 25.32 4.97 0.02
CA GLU A 146 25.54 5.07 1.47
C GLU A 146 25.95 3.75 2.12
N LEU A 147 25.65 2.62 1.48
CA LEU A 147 26.01 1.27 1.93
C LEU A 147 27.16 0.66 1.12
N CYS A 148 27.77 1.43 0.22
CA CYS A 148 28.89 0.96 -0.60
C CYS A 148 30.01 0.43 0.32
N ASP A 149 30.40 -0.83 0.11
CA ASP A 149 31.41 -1.53 0.91
C ASP A 149 31.04 -1.83 2.39
N GLN A 150 29.76 -1.78 2.75
CA GLN A 150 29.29 -2.13 4.08
C GLN A 150 28.36 -3.34 4.05
N ASP A 151 28.59 -4.28 4.98
CA ASP A 151 27.69 -5.40 5.23
C ASP A 151 26.49 -4.95 6.08
N ILE A 152 25.29 -5.30 5.64
CA ILE A 152 24.06 -5.09 6.42
C ILE A 152 23.96 -6.19 7.48
N SER A 153 24.19 -5.83 8.75
CA SER A 153 24.13 -6.77 9.87
C SER A 153 22.71 -7.03 10.38
N ALA A 154 21.79 -6.10 10.16
CA ALA A 154 20.39 -6.21 10.60
C ALA A 154 19.46 -5.37 9.72
N PHE A 155 18.27 -5.89 9.47
CA PHE A 155 17.17 -5.17 8.81
C PHE A 155 16.00 -5.03 9.79
N ILE A 156 15.58 -3.79 10.08
CA ILE A 156 14.54 -3.49 11.06
C ILE A 156 13.35 -2.86 10.35
N LEU A 157 12.17 -3.45 10.52
CA LEU A 157 10.93 -2.94 9.93
C LEU A 157 9.71 -3.27 10.79
N GLY A 158 8.63 -2.51 10.58
CA GLY A 158 7.29 -2.89 11.07
C GLY A 158 6.66 -3.93 10.15
N THR A 159 6.09 -4.98 10.71
CA THR A 159 5.37 -6.01 9.94
C THR A 159 3.86 -5.76 9.95
N GLY A 160 3.25 -5.73 8.77
CA GLY A 160 1.80 -5.74 8.57
C GLY A 160 1.45 -6.94 7.68
N THR A 161 1.41 -6.76 6.36
CA THR A 161 1.18 -7.84 5.39
C THR A 161 2.36 -8.83 5.26
N GLY A 162 3.51 -8.51 5.81
CA GLY A 162 4.74 -9.31 5.67
C GLY A 162 5.51 -9.07 4.36
N GLY A 163 4.93 -8.39 3.38
CA GLY A 163 5.52 -8.23 2.04
C GLY A 163 6.93 -7.66 2.01
N THR A 164 7.25 -6.74 2.93
CA THR A 164 8.61 -6.14 3.01
C THR A 164 9.64 -7.05 3.69
N LEU A 165 9.18 -8.06 4.46
CA LEU A 165 10.05 -8.97 5.20
C LEU A 165 10.46 -10.19 4.36
N MET A 166 9.60 -10.63 3.47
CA MET A 166 9.76 -11.81 2.63
C MET A 166 10.68 -11.57 1.44
#